data_050d5ea6d0b5f231f3f74a63d8131f4e
#
_entry.id   050d5ea6d0b5f231f3f74a63d8131f4e
#
_cell.length_a   1.000
_cell.length_b   1.000
_cell.length_c   1.000
_cell.angle_alpha   90.00
_cell.angle_beta   90.00
_cell.angle_gamma   90.00
#
_symmetry.space_group_name_H-M   'P 1'
#
loop_
_entity.id
_entity.type
_entity.pdbx_description
1 polymer ?
#
loop_
_entity_poly.entity_id
_entity_poly.type
_entity_poly.pdbx_seq_one_letter_code
_entity_poly.pdbx_strand_id
1 'polypeptide(L)'
;TKDLYDISYVLADAVFELSNGRKVGYLNFFSFADKGVQPWRDTLDRLLAAGAQDLIVDMRSNGGGLLATTAQIGAALGGNSLEGKVLTRLTFNDDHLPSNRTYSFAADARSGRFDKLVWLTSRSSCSATEALIVGLDAHRSATRIGETTCGKPVGFTPPQFEDKVYSIVSFRLRNAVDTTDYFDGLAPDCPVSDDGTGQLGSRDEPLTATALSFLETGACPGGAAALKAQRDTRTLSELTGAPTGLSQLTNLW
;
A
#
# COMPACT_ATOMS: atom_id res chain seq x y z
N THR A 1 6.44 35.62 -0.76
CA THR A 1 7.04 34.72 0.28
C THR A 1 6.56 33.32 0.00
N LYS A 2 7.48 32.38 -0.30
CA LYS A 2 7.16 30.96 -0.31
C LYS A 2 7.12 30.55 1.15
N ASP A 3 5.91 30.31 1.67
CA ASP A 3 5.74 29.70 2.97
C ASP A 3 6.15 28.22 2.86
N LEU A 4 7.00 27.76 3.75
CA LEU A 4 7.33 26.36 3.90
C LEU A 4 6.16 25.70 4.61
N TYR A 5 5.32 24.99 3.87
CA TYR A 5 4.28 24.13 4.44
C TYR A 5 4.92 22.84 4.93
N ASP A 6 4.71 22.52 6.19
CA ASP A 6 5.07 21.21 6.74
C ASP A 6 3.95 20.23 6.37
N ILE A 7 4.25 19.33 5.44
CA ILE A 7 3.28 18.34 4.97
C ILE A 7 3.26 17.18 5.99
N SER A 8 2.10 16.91 6.59
CA SER A 8 1.91 15.71 7.39
C SER A 8 1.93 14.48 6.48
N TYR A 9 2.71 13.47 6.83
CA TYR A 9 2.74 12.17 6.14
C TYR A 9 1.67 11.20 6.65
N VAL A 10 1.20 11.40 7.89
CA VAL A 10 0.00 10.77 8.43
C VAL A 10 -1.09 11.82 8.44
N LEU A 11 -2.10 11.66 7.57
CA LEU A 11 -3.16 12.68 7.40
C LEU A 11 -4.28 12.51 8.43
N ALA A 12 -4.48 11.28 8.93
CA ALA A 12 -5.46 10.97 9.95
C ALA A 12 -5.04 9.72 10.72
N ASP A 13 -5.38 9.67 12.00
CA ASP A 13 -5.29 8.47 12.82
C ASP A 13 -6.47 8.41 13.81
N ALA A 14 -6.89 7.19 14.16
CA ALA A 14 -8.00 6.94 15.07
C ALA A 14 -7.87 5.58 15.75
N VAL A 15 -8.58 5.39 16.87
CA VAL A 15 -8.78 4.09 17.50
C VAL A 15 -10.27 3.82 17.59
N PHE A 16 -10.68 2.64 17.13
CA PHE A 16 -12.06 2.16 17.18
C PHE A 16 -12.17 0.98 18.12
N GLU A 17 -13.30 0.87 18.81
CA GLU A 17 -13.64 -0.32 19.57
C GLU A 17 -14.75 -1.08 18.86
N LEU A 18 -14.56 -2.38 18.66
CA LEU A 18 -15.52 -3.30 18.07
C LEU A 18 -16.50 -3.79 19.14
N SER A 19 -17.62 -4.38 18.74
CA SER A 19 -18.65 -4.88 19.65
C SER A 19 -18.14 -5.97 20.61
N ASN A 20 -17.09 -6.69 20.23
CA ASN A 20 -16.42 -7.70 21.04
C ASN A 20 -15.32 -7.14 21.97
N GLY A 21 -15.18 -5.81 22.07
CA GLY A 21 -14.20 -5.12 22.91
C GLY A 21 -12.78 -5.05 22.32
N ARG A 22 -12.53 -5.62 21.13
CA ARG A 22 -11.24 -5.45 20.44
C ARG A 22 -11.06 -4.02 19.97
N LYS A 23 -9.85 -3.51 20.09
CA LYS A 23 -9.50 -2.18 19.59
C LYS A 23 -8.75 -2.27 18.26
N VAL A 24 -9.15 -1.42 17.33
CA VAL A 24 -8.59 -1.31 15.98
C VAL A 24 -7.95 0.06 15.83
N GLY A 25 -6.66 0.08 15.53
CA GLY A 25 -5.97 1.29 15.09
C GLY A 25 -6.26 1.57 13.61
N TYR A 26 -6.38 2.82 13.27
CA TYR A 26 -6.46 3.31 11.90
C TYR A 26 -5.41 4.39 11.70
N LEU A 27 -4.76 4.38 10.56
CA LEU A 27 -3.95 5.50 10.08
C LEU A 27 -4.02 5.62 8.55
N ASN A 28 -4.07 6.85 8.05
CA ASN A 28 -3.88 7.16 6.64
C ASN A 28 -2.45 7.64 6.43
N PHE A 29 -1.72 7.00 5.49
CA PHE A 29 -0.33 7.31 5.19
C PHE A 29 -0.17 7.78 3.74
N PHE A 30 0.36 9.00 3.57
CA PHE A 30 0.30 9.71 2.30
C PHE A 30 1.44 9.36 1.33
N SER A 31 2.68 9.17 1.79
CA SER A 31 3.83 8.99 0.89
C SER A 31 5.04 8.36 1.58
N PHE A 32 5.78 7.53 0.86
CA PHE A 32 7.03 6.92 1.30
C PHE A 32 8.24 7.84 1.12
N ALA A 33 8.23 8.98 1.81
CA ALA A 33 9.38 9.87 1.93
C ALA A 33 10.08 9.66 3.28
N ASP A 34 11.38 9.93 3.36
CA ASP A 34 12.18 9.70 4.59
C ASP A 34 11.63 10.44 5.80
N LYS A 35 11.12 11.66 5.60
CA LYS A 35 10.44 12.44 6.65
C LYS A 35 9.16 11.78 7.19
N GLY A 36 8.58 10.84 6.46
CA GLY A 36 7.37 10.10 6.87
C GLY A 36 7.64 8.99 7.89
N VAL A 37 8.89 8.53 8.03
CA VAL A 37 9.23 7.39 8.91
C VAL A 37 8.92 7.69 10.38
N GLN A 38 9.31 8.87 10.87
CA GLN A 38 9.10 9.21 12.27
C GLN A 38 7.61 9.45 12.59
N PRO A 39 6.85 10.25 11.82
CA PRO A 39 5.40 10.37 12.01
C PRO A 39 4.66 9.04 11.98
N TRP A 40 5.07 8.11 11.08
CA TRP A 40 4.55 6.76 11.04
C TRP A 40 4.77 6.01 12.35
N ARG A 41 6.01 5.99 12.84
CA ARG A 41 6.39 5.31 14.09
C ARG A 41 5.65 5.89 15.29
N ASP A 42 5.62 7.21 15.41
CA ASP A 42 4.95 7.90 16.52
C ASP A 42 3.45 7.60 16.52
N THR A 43 2.83 7.50 15.35
CA THR A 43 1.41 7.14 15.23
C THR A 43 1.18 5.70 15.67
N LEU A 44 1.99 4.74 15.19
CA LEU A 44 1.85 3.34 15.64
C LEU A 44 2.03 3.20 17.15
N ASP A 45 2.97 3.94 17.75
CA ASP A 45 3.18 3.93 19.21
C ASP A 45 1.95 4.47 19.94
N ARG A 46 1.33 5.55 19.45
CA ARG A 46 0.08 6.08 20.03
C ARG A 46 -1.06 5.06 19.92
N LEU A 47 -1.23 4.42 18.77
CA LEU A 47 -2.26 3.41 18.56
C LEU A 47 -2.06 2.21 19.49
N LEU A 48 -0.82 1.72 19.62
CA LEU A 48 -0.47 0.63 20.54
C LEU A 48 -0.68 1.01 22.01
N ALA A 49 -0.30 2.22 22.40
CA ALA A 49 -0.53 2.74 23.77
C ALA A 49 -2.03 2.88 24.10
N ALA A 50 -2.86 3.15 23.09
CA ALA A 50 -4.32 3.16 23.22
C ALA A 50 -4.94 1.75 23.26
N GLY A 51 -4.12 0.70 23.07
CA GLY A 51 -4.53 -0.70 23.15
C GLY A 51 -5.00 -1.30 21.82
N ALA A 52 -4.65 -0.72 20.69
CA ALA A 52 -4.99 -1.29 19.38
C ALA A 52 -4.34 -2.68 19.19
N GLN A 53 -5.15 -3.65 18.82
CA GLN A 53 -4.77 -5.05 18.59
C GLN A 53 -4.76 -5.39 17.09
N ASP A 54 -5.61 -4.72 16.31
CA ASP A 54 -5.70 -4.85 14.87
C ASP A 54 -5.37 -3.48 14.23
N LEU A 55 -4.95 -3.47 12.96
CA LEU A 55 -4.55 -2.25 12.27
C LEU A 55 -5.20 -2.13 10.89
N ILE A 56 -5.77 -0.98 10.62
CA ILE A 56 -6.18 -0.53 9.29
C ILE A 56 -5.15 0.50 8.82
N VAL A 57 -4.52 0.22 7.69
CA VAL A 57 -3.58 1.13 7.02
C VAL A 57 -4.22 1.63 5.74
N ASP A 58 -4.58 2.91 5.73
CA ASP A 58 -5.21 3.55 4.59
C ASP A 58 -4.15 4.13 3.65
N MET A 59 -4.03 3.50 2.49
CA MET A 59 -3.11 3.85 1.42
C MET A 59 -3.82 4.43 0.19
N ARG A 60 -5.09 4.82 0.28
CA ARG A 60 -5.90 5.26 -0.87
C ARG A 60 -5.26 6.37 -1.70
N SER A 61 -4.58 7.31 -1.07
CA SER A 61 -3.95 8.43 -1.75
C SER A 61 -2.42 8.30 -1.87
N ASN A 62 -1.86 7.13 -1.57
CA ASN A 62 -0.41 6.93 -1.54
C ASN A 62 0.11 6.43 -2.90
N GLY A 63 0.67 7.34 -3.69
CA GLY A 63 1.28 7.04 -5.00
C GLY A 63 2.65 6.35 -4.93
N GLY A 64 3.15 6.02 -3.75
CA GLY A 64 4.44 5.37 -3.54
C GLY A 64 5.52 6.29 -2.98
N GLY A 65 6.76 6.07 -3.40
CA GLY A 65 7.93 6.83 -2.96
C GLY A 65 9.19 5.96 -2.91
N LEU A 66 10.03 6.17 -1.91
CA LEU A 66 11.34 5.53 -1.78
C LEU A 66 11.24 4.10 -1.24
N LEU A 67 11.84 3.13 -1.93
CA LEU A 67 11.84 1.72 -1.49
C LEU A 67 12.60 1.51 -0.17
N ALA A 68 13.65 2.30 0.10
CA ALA A 68 14.35 2.25 1.38
C ALA A 68 13.44 2.66 2.55
N THR A 69 12.63 3.71 2.36
CA THR A 69 11.62 4.15 3.32
C THR A 69 10.52 3.10 3.47
N THR A 70 10.09 2.49 2.36
CA THR A 70 9.11 1.41 2.36
C THR A 70 9.55 0.23 3.21
N ALA A 71 10.83 -0.16 3.13
CA ALA A 71 11.40 -1.24 3.95
C ALA A 71 11.39 -0.92 5.46
N GLN A 72 11.64 0.33 5.83
CA GLN A 72 11.60 0.78 7.22
C GLN A 72 10.15 0.80 7.76
N ILE A 73 9.21 1.32 6.98
CA ILE A 73 7.80 1.42 7.35
C ILE A 73 7.16 0.03 7.45
N GLY A 74 7.43 -0.83 6.46
CA GLY A 74 6.86 -2.17 6.41
C GLY A 74 7.34 -3.08 7.54
N ALA A 75 8.53 -2.84 8.08
CA ALA A 75 9.11 -3.64 9.18
C ALA A 75 8.19 -3.67 10.41
N ALA A 76 7.50 -2.57 10.72
CA ALA A 76 6.55 -2.47 11.83
C ALA A 76 5.27 -3.30 11.65
N LEU A 77 4.95 -3.69 10.41
CA LEU A 77 3.69 -4.35 10.04
C LEU A 77 3.78 -5.88 10.02
N GLY A 78 4.94 -6.46 10.27
CA GLY A 78 5.11 -7.92 10.31
C GLY A 78 4.30 -8.56 11.43
N GLY A 79 3.76 -9.76 11.19
CA GLY A 79 3.16 -10.59 12.24
C GLY A 79 4.19 -11.13 13.24
N ASN A 80 5.44 -11.26 12.79
CA ASN A 80 6.64 -11.57 13.56
C ASN A 80 7.77 -10.67 13.05
N SER A 81 8.98 -10.80 13.62
CA SER A 81 10.13 -10.06 13.09
C SER A 81 10.34 -10.34 11.60
N LEU A 82 10.40 -9.28 10.83
CA LEU A 82 10.72 -9.30 9.40
C LEU A 82 12.17 -8.93 9.12
N GLU A 83 12.95 -8.64 10.17
CA GLU A 83 14.35 -8.21 10.04
C GLU A 83 15.12 -9.11 9.08
N GLY A 84 15.76 -8.52 8.09
CA GLY A 84 16.53 -9.19 7.05
C GLY A 84 15.72 -9.93 5.99
N LYS A 85 14.42 -10.12 6.16
CA LYS A 85 13.56 -10.73 5.13
C LYS A 85 13.38 -9.78 3.94
N VAL A 86 13.28 -10.36 2.75
CA VAL A 86 13.17 -9.60 1.51
C VAL A 86 11.81 -8.92 1.42
N LEU A 87 11.83 -7.59 1.26
CA LEU A 87 10.67 -6.81 0.83
C LEU A 87 10.52 -6.91 -0.69
N THR A 88 11.56 -6.50 -1.42
CA THR A 88 11.54 -6.50 -2.88
C THR A 88 12.96 -6.58 -3.45
N ARG A 89 13.06 -7.19 -4.62
CA ARG A 89 14.26 -7.20 -5.46
C ARG A 89 14.01 -6.30 -6.67
N LEU A 90 14.99 -5.47 -7.00
CA LEU A 90 15.04 -4.71 -8.23
C LEU A 90 15.77 -5.56 -9.26
N THR A 91 15.12 -5.85 -10.37
CA THR A 91 15.71 -6.59 -11.48
C THR A 91 15.79 -5.67 -12.69
N PHE A 92 17.00 -5.38 -13.10
CA PHE A 92 17.32 -4.63 -14.32
C PHE A 92 17.39 -5.60 -15.50
N ASN A 93 17.48 -5.07 -16.74
CA ASN A 93 17.71 -5.85 -17.93
C ASN A 93 19.13 -6.45 -17.94
N ASP A 94 19.42 -7.32 -18.92
CA ASP A 94 20.65 -8.10 -18.99
C ASP A 94 21.91 -7.24 -19.10
N ASP A 95 21.82 -6.06 -19.70
CA ASP A 95 22.95 -5.11 -19.82
C ASP A 95 23.29 -4.43 -18.47
N HIS A 96 22.38 -4.48 -17.51
CA HIS A 96 22.48 -3.78 -16.23
C HIS A 96 22.34 -4.69 -14.99
N LEU A 97 22.58 -6.00 -15.14
CA LEU A 97 22.54 -6.97 -14.02
C LEU A 97 23.32 -6.56 -12.78
N PRO A 98 24.52 -5.92 -12.86
CA PRO A 98 25.23 -5.45 -11.67
C PRO A 98 24.47 -4.37 -10.87
N SER A 99 23.45 -3.77 -11.43
CA SER A 99 22.58 -2.79 -10.76
C SER A 99 21.48 -3.43 -9.95
N ASN A 100 21.26 -4.75 -10.05
CA ASN A 100 20.28 -5.46 -9.26
C ASN A 100 20.48 -5.24 -7.77
N ARG A 101 19.42 -5.01 -7.04
CA ARG A 101 19.43 -4.71 -5.60
C ARG A 101 18.31 -5.42 -4.88
N THR A 102 18.56 -5.71 -3.61
CA THR A 102 17.55 -6.25 -2.70
C THR A 102 17.30 -5.24 -1.60
N TYR A 103 16.03 -4.94 -1.36
CA TYR A 103 15.56 -4.24 -0.18
C TYR A 103 14.99 -5.25 0.80
N SER A 104 15.53 -5.25 2.01
CA SER A 104 15.06 -6.09 3.11
C SER A 104 14.41 -5.22 4.18
N PHE A 105 13.48 -5.81 4.92
CA PHE A 105 12.89 -5.13 6.08
C PHE A 105 13.95 -4.85 7.14
N ALA A 106 13.89 -3.67 7.73
CA ALA A 106 14.68 -3.29 8.89
C ALA A 106 14.14 -3.97 10.17
N ALA A 107 14.92 -3.92 11.26
CA ALA A 107 14.38 -4.22 12.58
C ALA A 107 13.39 -3.17 13.03
N ASP A 108 12.25 -3.59 13.61
CA ASP A 108 11.31 -2.68 14.25
C ASP A 108 10.62 -3.37 15.44
N ALA A 109 10.63 -2.71 16.61
CA ALA A 109 10.08 -3.24 17.84
C ALA A 109 8.54 -3.38 17.84
N ARG A 110 7.87 -2.78 16.84
CA ARG A 110 6.41 -2.87 16.65
C ARG A 110 6.00 -4.11 15.86
N SER A 111 6.96 -4.79 15.23
CA SER A 111 6.70 -6.04 14.51
C SER A 111 6.06 -7.08 15.44
N GLY A 112 4.97 -7.71 14.99
CA GLY A 112 4.22 -8.68 15.80
C GLY A 112 3.26 -8.08 16.83
N ARG A 113 3.07 -6.76 16.85
CA ARG A 113 2.19 -6.10 17.83
C ARG A 113 0.74 -5.98 17.37
N PHE A 114 0.46 -6.16 16.08
CA PHE A 114 -0.90 -6.17 15.54
C PHE A 114 -1.25 -7.57 15.04
N ASP A 115 -2.41 -8.10 15.48
CA ASP A 115 -2.88 -9.44 15.13
C ASP A 115 -3.36 -9.48 13.67
N LYS A 116 -4.23 -8.55 13.28
CA LYS A 116 -4.76 -8.45 11.93
C LYS A 116 -4.34 -7.13 11.26
N LEU A 117 -4.13 -7.20 9.96
CA LEU A 117 -3.78 -6.06 9.11
C LEU A 117 -4.78 -5.96 7.96
N VAL A 118 -5.32 -4.76 7.75
CA VAL A 118 -6.20 -4.44 6.63
C VAL A 118 -5.62 -3.25 5.88
N TRP A 119 -5.56 -3.37 4.55
CA TRP A 119 -5.21 -2.29 3.65
C TRP A 119 -6.47 -1.64 3.10
N LEU A 120 -6.56 -0.32 3.12
CA LEU A 120 -7.51 0.41 2.29
C LEU A 120 -6.79 0.90 1.05
N THR A 121 -7.28 0.52 -0.12
CA THR A 121 -6.64 0.79 -1.41
C THR A 121 -7.58 1.48 -2.39
N SER A 122 -7.01 2.25 -3.30
CA SER A 122 -7.68 2.83 -4.45
C SER A 122 -6.78 2.76 -5.69
N ARG A 123 -7.28 3.22 -6.82
CA ARG A 123 -6.49 3.35 -8.07
C ARG A 123 -5.26 4.24 -7.92
N SER A 124 -5.20 5.08 -6.89
CA SER A 124 -4.04 5.93 -6.57
C SER A 124 -3.01 5.24 -5.69
N SER A 125 -3.32 4.06 -5.13
CA SER A 125 -2.34 3.22 -4.42
C SER A 125 -1.37 2.62 -5.43
N CYS A 126 -0.10 3.06 -5.42
CA CYS A 126 0.78 2.83 -6.57
C CYS A 126 2.24 2.57 -6.16
N SER A 127 2.98 1.84 -7.02
CA SER A 127 4.45 1.75 -6.96
C SER A 127 4.96 1.19 -5.62
N ALA A 128 5.67 1.97 -4.80
CA ALA A 128 6.20 1.53 -3.50
C ALA A 128 5.09 1.08 -2.53
N THR A 129 3.86 1.60 -2.66
CA THR A 129 2.69 1.11 -1.92
C THR A 129 2.37 -0.33 -2.29
N GLU A 130 2.32 -0.63 -3.59
CA GLU A 130 2.09 -1.99 -4.07
C GLU A 130 3.26 -2.92 -3.71
N ALA A 131 4.49 -2.40 -3.81
CA ALA A 131 5.69 -3.15 -3.40
C ALA A 131 5.63 -3.52 -1.91
N LEU A 132 5.11 -2.65 -1.04
CA LEU A 132 4.91 -2.95 0.38
C LEU A 132 3.86 -4.05 0.57
N ILE A 133 2.70 -3.93 -0.07
CA ILE A 133 1.62 -4.90 0.03
C ILE A 133 2.11 -6.28 -0.44
N VAL A 134 2.63 -6.36 -1.67
CA VAL A 134 3.14 -7.61 -2.28
C VAL A 134 4.34 -8.17 -1.51
N GLY A 135 5.20 -7.29 -0.99
CA GLY A 135 6.34 -7.69 -0.16
C GLY A 135 5.92 -8.30 1.17
N LEU A 136 4.91 -7.75 1.82
CA LEU A 136 4.35 -8.30 3.06
C LEU A 136 3.56 -9.58 2.82
N ASP A 137 2.80 -9.71 1.73
CA ASP A 137 2.02 -10.90 1.39
C ASP A 137 2.88 -12.18 1.33
N ALA A 138 4.18 -12.05 1.02
CA ALA A 138 5.13 -13.17 1.07
C ALA A 138 5.45 -13.66 2.51
N HIS A 139 5.09 -12.89 3.53
CA HIS A 139 5.46 -13.16 4.92
C HIS A 139 4.30 -13.14 5.90
N ARG A 140 3.24 -12.43 5.57
CA ARG A 140 2.07 -12.21 6.40
C ARG A 140 0.82 -11.97 5.53
N SER A 141 -0.26 -12.66 5.86
CA SER A 141 -1.56 -12.38 5.24
C SER A 141 -2.11 -11.05 5.74
N ALA A 142 -2.67 -10.27 4.81
CA ALA A 142 -3.40 -9.03 5.09
C ALA A 142 -4.56 -8.92 4.09
N THR A 143 -5.66 -8.29 4.49
CA THR A 143 -6.85 -8.13 3.65
C THR A 143 -6.83 -6.77 2.97
N ARG A 144 -7.11 -6.73 1.68
CA ARG A 144 -7.27 -5.50 0.89
C ARG A 144 -8.75 -5.17 0.74
N ILE A 145 -9.11 -3.94 1.09
CA ILE A 145 -10.48 -3.41 0.99
C ILE A 145 -10.44 -2.13 0.18
N GLY A 146 -11.37 -1.97 -0.76
CA GLY A 146 -11.48 -0.79 -1.59
C GLY A 146 -11.44 -1.09 -3.07
N GLU A 147 -10.59 -0.42 -3.83
CA GLU A 147 -10.45 -0.57 -5.27
C GLU A 147 -9.13 -1.25 -5.64
N THR A 148 -9.08 -1.76 -6.88
CA THR A 148 -7.83 -2.25 -7.49
C THR A 148 -6.79 -1.14 -7.56
N THR A 149 -5.55 -1.46 -7.20
CA THR A 149 -4.43 -0.51 -7.24
C THR A 149 -4.01 -0.14 -8.66
N CYS A 150 -3.00 0.72 -8.82
CA CYS A 150 -2.64 1.26 -10.14
C CYS A 150 -1.92 0.27 -11.08
N GLY A 151 -1.26 -0.75 -10.55
CA GLY A 151 -0.54 -1.72 -11.37
C GLY A 151 0.85 -1.28 -11.83
N LYS A 152 1.73 -0.85 -10.90
CA LYS A 152 3.08 -0.40 -11.24
C LYS A 152 4.17 -1.25 -10.55
N PRO A 153 4.41 -2.51 -11.04
CA PRO A 153 5.50 -3.36 -10.54
C PRO A 153 6.88 -2.96 -11.06
N VAL A 154 7.06 -1.70 -11.40
CA VAL A 154 8.28 -1.16 -11.99
C VAL A 154 8.70 0.14 -11.31
N GLY A 155 9.98 0.48 -11.46
CA GLY A 155 10.51 1.74 -10.97
C GLY A 155 11.55 2.34 -11.91
N PHE A 156 12.07 3.48 -11.51
CA PHE A 156 13.06 4.18 -12.30
C PHE A 156 14.20 4.68 -11.41
N THR A 157 15.39 4.71 -12.00
CA THR A 157 16.54 5.42 -11.45
C THR A 157 16.68 6.67 -12.31
N PRO A 158 16.29 7.87 -11.81
CA PRO A 158 16.25 9.04 -12.64
C PRO A 158 17.66 9.52 -12.98
N PRO A 159 18.15 9.39 -14.23
CA PRO A 159 19.38 10.03 -14.65
C PRO A 159 19.16 11.54 -14.71
N GLN A 160 20.16 12.28 -14.26
CA GLN A 160 20.22 13.72 -14.43
C GLN A 160 21.09 14.04 -15.65
N PHE A 161 20.57 14.87 -16.53
CA PHE A 161 21.32 15.44 -17.62
C PHE A 161 21.11 16.96 -17.62
N GLU A 162 22.18 17.69 -17.42
CA GLU A 162 22.15 19.14 -17.19
C GLU A 162 21.22 19.51 -16.02
N ASP A 163 20.20 20.33 -16.23
CA ASP A 163 19.21 20.76 -15.24
C ASP A 163 17.93 19.89 -15.23
N LYS A 164 17.92 18.80 -16.00
CA LYS A 164 16.75 17.93 -16.20
C LYS A 164 16.94 16.56 -15.58
N VAL A 165 15.85 16.04 -15.01
CA VAL A 165 15.77 14.69 -14.47
C VAL A 165 14.80 13.89 -15.33
N TYR A 166 15.22 12.72 -15.79
CA TYR A 166 14.43 11.84 -16.64
C TYR A 166 13.92 10.65 -15.84
N SER A 167 12.60 10.41 -15.86
CA SER A 167 11.97 9.27 -15.18
C SER A 167 11.75 8.13 -16.18
N ILE A 168 12.82 7.39 -16.46
CA ILE A 168 12.78 6.24 -17.38
C ILE A 168 12.64 4.97 -16.57
N VAL A 169 11.65 4.12 -16.91
CA VAL A 169 11.49 2.79 -16.29
C VAL A 169 12.78 2.00 -16.49
N SER A 170 13.39 1.56 -15.40
CA SER A 170 14.72 0.96 -15.40
C SER A 170 14.74 -0.45 -14.81
N PHE A 171 13.77 -0.81 -13.98
CA PHE A 171 13.75 -2.10 -13.28
C PHE A 171 12.34 -2.58 -12.96
N ARG A 172 12.22 -3.89 -12.77
CA ARG A 172 11.05 -4.56 -12.20
C ARG A 172 11.22 -4.82 -10.71
N LEU A 173 10.09 -4.85 -10.00
CA LEU A 173 10.01 -5.22 -8.59
C LEU A 173 9.54 -6.67 -8.47
N ARG A 174 10.22 -7.45 -7.60
CA ARG A 174 9.88 -8.83 -7.27
C ARG A 174 9.90 -9.01 -5.77
N ASN A 175 8.91 -9.63 -5.17
CA ASN A 175 8.92 -9.95 -3.75
C ASN A 175 9.80 -11.19 -3.43
N ALA A 176 9.72 -11.69 -2.20
CA ALA A 176 10.50 -12.84 -1.74
C ALA A 176 10.20 -14.15 -2.50
N VAL A 177 9.00 -14.28 -3.07
CA VAL A 177 8.51 -15.45 -3.83
C VAL A 177 8.37 -15.13 -5.33
N ASP A 178 9.11 -14.14 -5.81
CA ASP A 178 9.18 -13.70 -7.21
C ASP A 178 7.87 -13.20 -7.83
N THR A 179 6.89 -12.80 -7.02
CA THR A 179 5.68 -12.14 -7.53
C THR A 179 6.05 -10.79 -8.14
N THR A 180 5.67 -10.58 -9.38
CA THR A 180 5.97 -9.35 -10.16
C THR A 180 4.85 -8.96 -11.13
N ASP A 181 3.92 -9.86 -11.47
CA ASP A 181 2.93 -9.66 -12.54
C ASP A 181 1.62 -9.08 -12.00
N TYR A 182 1.70 -7.83 -11.48
CA TYR A 182 0.52 -7.07 -11.06
C TYR A 182 0.36 -5.77 -11.87
N PHE A 183 0.59 -5.82 -13.18
CA PHE A 183 0.44 -4.67 -14.07
C PHE A 183 -1.01 -4.18 -14.18
N ASP A 184 -1.99 -5.06 -13.90
CA ASP A 184 -3.41 -4.71 -13.85
C ASP A 184 -3.86 -4.25 -12.46
N GLY A 185 -2.91 -4.11 -11.52
CA GLY A 185 -3.13 -3.75 -10.13
C GLY A 185 -3.39 -4.93 -9.22
N LEU A 186 -3.40 -4.66 -7.93
CA LEU A 186 -3.75 -5.61 -6.88
C LEU A 186 -5.24 -5.51 -6.62
N ALA A 187 -5.99 -6.55 -6.97
CA ALA A 187 -7.42 -6.59 -6.72
C ALA A 187 -7.71 -6.62 -5.21
N PRO A 188 -8.75 -5.94 -4.72
CA PRO A 188 -9.17 -6.03 -3.34
C PRO A 188 -9.85 -7.37 -3.06
N ASP A 189 -9.71 -7.84 -1.82
CA ASP A 189 -10.45 -9.00 -1.30
C ASP A 189 -11.92 -8.62 -1.00
N CYS A 190 -12.14 -7.37 -0.52
CA CYS A 190 -13.45 -6.79 -0.33
C CYS A 190 -13.59 -5.52 -1.21
N PRO A 191 -14.24 -5.62 -2.38
CA PRO A 191 -14.44 -4.48 -3.26
C PRO A 191 -15.40 -3.44 -2.66
N VAL A 192 -14.95 -2.19 -2.57
CA VAL A 192 -15.74 -1.03 -2.15
C VAL A 192 -15.25 0.16 -2.95
N SER A 193 -16.15 0.91 -3.58
CA SER A 193 -15.79 2.14 -4.26
C SER A 193 -15.51 3.26 -3.27
N ASP A 194 -14.44 4.00 -3.51
CA ASP A 194 -14.18 5.25 -2.81
C ASP A 194 -15.00 6.35 -3.48
N ASP A 195 -16.10 6.75 -2.86
CA ASP A 195 -16.97 7.79 -3.37
C ASP A 195 -16.53 9.21 -2.95
N GLY A 196 -15.40 9.31 -2.24
CA GLY A 196 -14.87 10.56 -1.73
C GLY A 196 -15.73 11.21 -0.64
N THR A 197 -16.68 10.47 -0.09
CA THR A 197 -17.53 10.96 1.01
C THR A 197 -16.95 10.55 2.38
N GLY A 198 -17.30 11.30 3.41
CA GLY A 198 -16.84 11.05 4.76
C GLY A 198 -15.46 11.63 5.05
N GLN A 199 -15.13 11.69 6.32
CA GLN A 199 -13.85 12.16 6.82
C GLN A 199 -12.92 10.97 7.04
N LEU A 200 -11.66 11.08 6.59
CA LEU A 200 -10.62 10.08 6.88
C LEU A 200 -10.53 9.81 8.39
N GLY A 201 -10.52 8.54 8.77
CA GLY A 201 -10.52 8.13 10.17
C GLY A 201 -11.86 8.27 10.88
N SER A 202 -12.96 8.54 10.16
CA SER A 202 -14.32 8.42 10.70
C SER A 202 -14.81 6.99 10.62
N ARG A 203 -15.56 6.53 11.64
CA ARG A 203 -16.18 5.20 11.67
C ARG A 203 -17.15 4.98 10.50
N ASP A 204 -17.84 6.04 10.09
CA ASP A 204 -18.92 6.01 9.08
C ASP A 204 -18.41 6.23 7.64
N GLU A 205 -17.12 6.47 7.48
CA GLU A 205 -16.50 6.54 6.16
C GLU A 205 -16.55 5.15 5.50
N PRO A 206 -17.02 5.02 4.24
CA PRO A 206 -17.40 3.74 3.64
C PRO A 206 -16.34 2.65 3.71
N LEU A 207 -15.07 2.95 3.39
CA LEU A 207 -14.01 1.94 3.42
C LEU A 207 -13.62 1.60 4.87
N THR A 208 -13.58 2.59 5.74
CA THR A 208 -13.31 2.39 7.19
C THR A 208 -14.41 1.54 7.81
N ALA A 209 -15.68 1.84 7.54
CA ALA A 209 -16.83 1.07 8.02
C ALA A 209 -16.77 -0.40 7.54
N THR A 210 -16.42 -0.60 6.26
CA THR A 210 -16.25 -1.94 5.68
C THR A 210 -15.11 -2.70 6.37
N ALA A 211 -13.97 -2.04 6.63
CA ALA A 211 -12.83 -2.66 7.30
C ALA A 211 -13.16 -3.05 8.75
N LEU A 212 -13.86 -2.19 9.48
CA LEU A 212 -14.31 -2.49 10.84
C LEU A 212 -15.28 -3.68 10.86
N SER A 213 -16.26 -3.70 9.95
CA SER A 213 -17.18 -4.82 9.79
C SER A 213 -16.45 -6.12 9.45
N PHE A 214 -15.47 -6.07 8.53
CA PHE A 214 -14.65 -7.24 8.19
C PHE A 214 -13.84 -7.73 9.40
N LEU A 215 -13.22 -6.84 10.16
CA LEU A 215 -12.44 -7.22 11.35
C LEU A 215 -13.32 -7.85 12.44
N GLU A 216 -14.58 -7.44 12.52
CA GLU A 216 -15.55 -7.95 13.48
C GLU A 216 -16.12 -9.31 13.08
N THR A 217 -16.48 -9.49 11.79
CA THR A 217 -17.22 -10.66 11.29
C THR A 217 -16.35 -11.68 10.56
N GLY A 218 -15.18 -11.28 10.06
CA GLY A 218 -14.33 -12.07 9.18
C GLY A 218 -14.84 -12.18 7.73
N ALA A 219 -15.89 -11.45 7.37
CA ALA A 219 -16.52 -11.51 6.05
C ALA A 219 -16.70 -10.12 5.44
N CYS A 220 -16.61 -10.04 4.11
CA CYS A 220 -16.89 -8.81 3.38
C CYS A 220 -18.39 -8.47 3.46
N PRO A 221 -18.78 -7.26 3.87
CA PRO A 221 -20.15 -6.81 3.77
C PRO A 221 -20.66 -6.87 2.31
N GLY A 222 -21.90 -7.30 2.09
CA GLY A 222 -22.49 -7.39 0.77
C GLY A 222 -22.20 -8.66 -0.04
N GLY A 223 -21.31 -9.53 0.40
CA GLY A 223 -21.05 -10.87 -0.19
C GLY A 223 -20.81 -10.85 -1.70
N ALA A 224 -21.34 -11.84 -2.43
CA ALA A 224 -21.17 -12.01 -3.89
C ALA A 224 -21.75 -10.87 -4.75
N ALA A 225 -22.65 -10.04 -4.22
CA ALA A 225 -23.25 -8.92 -4.95
C ALA A 225 -22.25 -7.76 -5.18
N ALA A 226 -21.37 -7.51 -4.23
CA ALA A 226 -20.31 -6.49 -4.37
C ALA A 226 -19.28 -6.87 -5.46
N LEU A 227 -18.93 -8.17 -5.55
CA LEU A 227 -18.05 -8.70 -6.58
C LEU A 227 -18.64 -8.58 -8.00
N LYS A 228 -19.98 -8.68 -8.12
CA LYS A 228 -20.67 -8.56 -9.41
C LYS A 228 -20.70 -7.11 -9.91
N ALA A 229 -20.96 -6.15 -9.02
CA ALA A 229 -20.97 -4.72 -9.38
C ALA A 229 -19.61 -4.25 -9.92
N GLN A 230 -18.48 -4.77 -9.37
CA GLN A 230 -17.14 -4.40 -9.82
C GLN A 230 -16.78 -5.02 -11.19
N ARG A 231 -17.34 -6.19 -11.53
CA ARG A 231 -17.16 -6.80 -12.87
C ARG A 231 -17.89 -6.06 -13.98
N ASP A 232 -18.96 -5.32 -13.64
CA ASP A 232 -19.75 -4.57 -14.60
C ASP A 232 -19.23 -3.14 -14.85
N THR A 233 -18.26 -2.65 -14.06
CA THR A 233 -17.55 -1.39 -14.35
C THR A 233 -16.54 -1.62 -15.45
N ARG A 234 -16.92 -1.33 -16.70
CA ARG A 234 -15.97 -1.28 -17.82
C ARG A 234 -14.92 -0.21 -17.55
N THR A 235 -13.66 -0.57 -17.75
CA THR A 235 -12.55 0.40 -17.63
C THR A 235 -12.70 1.49 -18.70
N LEU A 236 -12.14 2.67 -18.46
CA LEU A 236 -12.15 3.78 -19.42
C LEU A 236 -11.54 3.35 -20.77
N SER A 237 -10.57 2.42 -20.77
CA SER A 237 -9.95 1.86 -21.95
C SER A 237 -10.89 0.95 -22.76
N GLU A 238 -11.80 0.21 -22.09
CA GLU A 238 -12.84 -0.58 -22.78
C GLU A 238 -13.90 0.31 -23.44
N LEU A 239 -14.14 1.48 -22.86
CA LEU A 239 -15.09 2.48 -23.42
C LEU A 239 -14.48 3.32 -24.53
N THR A 240 -13.17 3.56 -24.52
CA THR A 240 -12.47 4.48 -25.43
C THR A 240 -11.57 3.79 -26.44
N GLY A 241 -11.35 2.47 -26.32
CA GLY A 241 -10.34 1.75 -27.09
C GLY A 241 -8.90 2.21 -26.79
N ALA A 242 -8.71 2.99 -25.74
CA ALA A 242 -7.40 3.43 -25.32
C ALA A 242 -6.60 2.26 -24.69
N PRO A 243 -5.27 2.21 -24.85
CA PRO A 243 -4.45 1.16 -24.28
C PRO A 243 -4.58 1.09 -22.75
N THR A 244 -4.86 -0.09 -22.22
CA THR A 244 -4.91 -0.34 -20.80
C THR A 244 -3.51 -0.24 -20.20
N GLY A 245 -3.28 0.76 -19.38
CA GLY A 245 -2.20 0.84 -18.41
C GLY A 245 -0.79 0.44 -18.88
N LEU A 246 0.06 0.22 -17.91
CA LEU A 246 1.47 -0.20 -18.09
C LEU A 246 1.64 -1.65 -18.61
N SER A 247 0.55 -2.43 -18.75
CA SER A 247 0.58 -3.79 -19.31
C SER A 247 1.18 -3.86 -20.71
N GLN A 248 1.11 -2.77 -21.49
CA GLN A 248 1.71 -2.71 -22.82
C GLN A 248 3.24 -2.49 -22.80
N LEU A 249 3.81 -2.18 -21.66
CA LEU A 249 5.27 -2.05 -21.52
C LEU A 249 5.97 -3.41 -21.35
N THR A 250 5.21 -4.53 -21.27
CA THR A 250 5.77 -5.87 -21.09
C THR A 250 6.60 -6.35 -22.28
N ASN A 251 6.41 -5.76 -23.47
CA ASN A 251 7.15 -6.12 -24.69
C ASN A 251 8.40 -5.25 -24.93
N LEU A 252 8.77 -4.40 -23.98
CA LEU A 252 9.96 -3.53 -24.07
C LEU A 252 11.15 -4.03 -23.26
N TRP A 253 11.12 -5.31 -22.81
CA TRP A 253 12.18 -5.94 -22.00
C TRP A 253 12.78 -7.14 -22.73
#